data_0c81cd09c519e8d5b0845bdfe335610b
#
_entry.id   0c81cd09c519e8d5b0845bdfe335610b
#
_cell.length_a   1.000
_cell.length_b   1.000
_cell.length_c   1.000
_cell.angle_alpha   90.00
_cell.angle_beta   90.00
_cell.angle_gamma   90.00
#
_symmetry.space_group_name_H-M   'P 1'
#
loop_
_entity.id
_entity.type
_entity.pdbx_description
1 polymer ?
#
loop_
_entity_poly.entity_id
_entity_poly.type
_entity_poly.pdbx_seq_one_letter_code
_entity_poly.pdbx_strand_id
1 'polypeptide(L)'
;MPERKNLLLGVSGGIAAYKVCEIASYFTKKGVNVNVVMTEHAAEFVAPLTFEALTKNHVYTSLFDGKGGDPVAHVNLGRTADAVLIAPATANIIAKLANGIADDMVSTTVLAASCKKIIAPAMFTGMLENPATQRNLEQLRKDGWKIIESESGRLACGAVGSGRLAEIPELISAVEETLFADEQLSGKRVLITAGATRESLDPVRFITNRSSGKMGYALAKMAKTMGADVTLVSGKTEIRPPHGVSTVFVESAEDMYNAVTERAACADIIIMAAAVADYTPAEYCGQKIKKSEGDNTLVLKRTKDILASIGRTKPSGQVVVGFSMETENLLENSRKKLLIKNADMIVANSIASENTGFGVDTNAAVLITKTGEHETGLMSKEELAKVILEKAAEML
;
A
#
# COMPACT_ATOMS: atom_id res chain seq x y z
N MET A 1 6.03 24.65 -2.32
CA MET A 1 6.47 23.26 -2.11
C MET A 1 5.53 22.66 -1.08
N PRO A 2 5.02 21.43 -1.23
CA PRO A 2 4.23 20.82 -0.18
C PRO A 2 5.05 20.75 1.11
N GLU A 3 4.41 21.00 2.22
CA GLU A 3 5.05 21.03 3.54
C GLU A 3 5.66 19.66 3.83
N ARG A 4 6.94 19.64 4.22
CA ARG A 4 7.68 18.39 4.45
C ARG A 4 7.14 17.72 5.70
N LYS A 5 6.63 16.48 5.58
CA LYS A 5 6.10 15.71 6.70
C LYS A 5 7.20 15.31 7.68
N ASN A 6 6.85 15.26 8.98
CA ASN A 6 7.75 14.94 10.09
C ASN A 6 7.36 13.60 10.71
N LEU A 7 8.24 12.62 10.65
CA LEU A 7 8.12 11.34 11.36
C LEU A 7 8.98 11.37 12.62
N LEU A 8 8.36 11.16 13.78
CA LEU A 8 9.09 10.88 15.02
C LEU A 8 9.22 9.37 15.20
N LEU A 9 10.44 8.86 15.18
CA LEU A 9 10.76 7.45 15.36
C LEU A 9 11.35 7.22 16.75
N GLY A 10 10.61 6.55 17.62
CA GLY A 10 11.04 6.15 18.96
C GLY A 10 11.56 4.72 18.95
N VAL A 11 12.80 4.53 19.36
CA VAL A 11 13.46 3.22 19.39
C VAL A 11 13.72 2.81 20.84
N SER A 12 13.18 1.63 21.24
CA SER A 12 13.43 1.09 22.57
C SER A 12 14.39 -0.11 22.56
N GLY A 13 14.93 -0.47 23.73
CA GLY A 13 16.02 -1.43 23.89
C GLY A 13 15.60 -2.88 23.65
N GLY A 14 15.64 -3.30 22.41
CA GLY A 14 15.41 -4.68 21.99
C GLY A 14 16.26 -5.03 20.77
N ILE A 15 16.59 -6.31 20.61
CA ILE A 15 17.45 -6.78 19.51
C ILE A 15 16.93 -6.35 18.13
N ALA A 16 15.61 -6.22 17.95
CA ALA A 16 15.01 -5.80 16.68
C ALA A 16 15.27 -4.32 16.32
N ALA A 17 15.93 -3.52 17.17
CA ALA A 17 16.28 -2.12 16.91
C ALA A 17 17.07 -1.94 15.60
N TYR A 18 17.93 -2.89 15.23
CA TYR A 18 18.70 -2.81 13.99
C TYR A 18 17.83 -2.79 12.72
N LYS A 19 16.66 -3.44 12.75
CA LYS A 19 15.73 -3.46 11.62
C LYS A 19 15.12 -2.11 11.34
N VAL A 20 14.98 -1.29 12.38
CA VAL A 20 14.32 0.02 12.29
C VAL A 20 15.16 1.03 11.50
N CYS A 21 16.46 0.77 11.33
CA CYS A 21 17.34 1.55 10.44
C CYS A 21 16.80 1.56 9.00
N GLU A 22 16.18 0.46 8.55
CA GLU A 22 15.58 0.38 7.21
C GLU A 22 14.39 1.34 7.07
N ILE A 23 13.56 1.46 8.09
CA ILE A 23 12.43 2.40 8.14
C ILE A 23 12.94 3.84 8.06
N ALA A 24 13.93 4.19 8.88
CA ALA A 24 14.55 5.52 8.87
C ALA A 24 15.11 5.88 7.49
N SER A 25 15.85 4.94 6.87
CA SER A 25 16.40 5.11 5.52
C SER A 25 15.30 5.28 4.46
N TYR A 26 14.25 4.47 4.52
CA TYR A 26 13.14 4.51 3.57
C TYR A 26 12.45 5.87 3.55
N PHE A 27 12.01 6.36 4.72
CA PHE A 27 11.30 7.63 4.82
C PHE A 27 12.18 8.84 4.50
N THR A 28 13.46 8.79 4.88
CA THR A 28 14.41 9.84 4.51
C THR A 28 14.58 9.94 2.99
N LYS A 29 14.73 8.80 2.28
CA LYS A 29 14.79 8.77 0.81
C LYS A 29 13.49 9.26 0.15
N LYS A 30 12.35 9.07 0.81
CA LYS A 30 11.04 9.55 0.36
C LYS A 30 10.82 11.05 0.65
N GLY A 31 11.80 11.75 1.22
CA GLY A 31 11.75 13.19 1.49
C GLY A 31 11.06 13.56 2.83
N VAL A 32 10.68 12.59 3.65
CA VAL A 32 10.15 12.82 5.00
C VAL A 32 11.28 13.29 5.92
N ASN A 33 11.00 14.24 6.82
CA ASN A 33 11.91 14.62 7.89
C ASN A 33 11.80 13.60 9.03
N VAL A 34 12.78 12.73 9.17
CA VAL A 34 12.79 11.66 10.19
C VAL A 34 13.62 12.09 11.38
N ASN A 35 12.97 12.30 12.53
CA ASN A 35 13.61 12.56 13.80
C ASN A 35 13.60 11.29 14.64
N VAL A 36 14.74 10.92 15.22
CA VAL A 36 14.88 9.69 16.01
C VAL A 36 15.18 10.04 17.47
N VAL A 37 14.41 9.42 18.35
CA VAL A 37 14.66 9.43 19.80
C VAL A 37 14.85 7.99 20.27
N MET A 38 15.83 7.76 21.14
CA MET A 38 16.17 6.42 21.58
C MET A 38 16.16 6.34 23.11
N THR A 39 15.76 5.18 23.66
CA THR A 39 16.07 4.90 25.06
C THR A 39 17.56 4.61 25.20
N GLU A 40 18.12 4.81 26.39
CA GLU A 40 19.52 4.46 26.69
C GLU A 40 19.82 2.98 26.34
N HIS A 41 18.89 2.07 26.66
CA HIS A 41 19.04 0.66 26.32
C HIS A 41 18.98 0.39 24.80
N ALA A 42 18.34 1.25 24.01
CA ALA A 42 18.35 1.09 22.55
C ALA A 42 19.74 1.39 21.96
N ALA A 43 20.46 2.33 22.57
CA ALA A 43 21.81 2.71 22.15
C ALA A 43 22.84 1.58 22.35
N GLU A 44 22.56 0.61 23.22
CA GLU A 44 23.37 -0.61 23.39
C GLU A 44 23.24 -1.58 22.20
N PHE A 45 22.12 -1.55 21.47
CA PHE A 45 21.88 -2.41 20.31
C PHE A 45 22.27 -1.75 18.98
N VAL A 46 22.03 -0.44 18.87
CA VAL A 46 22.34 0.34 17.65
C VAL A 46 22.87 1.71 18.06
N ALA A 47 24.07 2.03 17.61
CA ALA A 47 24.66 3.33 17.91
C ALA A 47 23.79 4.49 17.36
N PRO A 48 23.55 5.55 18.11
CA PRO A 48 22.83 6.75 17.65
C PRO A 48 23.38 7.30 16.32
N LEU A 49 24.70 7.27 16.15
CA LEU A 49 25.39 7.67 14.91
C LEU A 49 24.85 6.95 13.66
N THR A 50 24.36 5.70 13.76
CA THR A 50 23.79 4.97 12.64
C THR A 50 22.54 5.70 12.12
N PHE A 51 21.65 6.10 13.02
CA PHE A 51 20.45 6.85 12.66
C PHE A 51 20.77 8.29 12.22
N GLU A 52 21.75 8.96 12.83
CA GLU A 52 22.19 10.29 12.38
C GLU A 52 22.73 10.25 10.96
N ALA A 53 23.51 9.23 10.62
CA ALA A 53 24.02 9.04 9.26
C ALA A 53 22.91 8.82 8.22
N LEU A 54 21.83 8.13 8.61
CA LEU A 54 20.68 7.83 7.73
C LEU A 54 19.75 9.03 7.56
N THR A 55 19.42 9.74 8.65
CA THR A 55 18.37 10.77 8.68
C THR A 55 18.91 12.18 8.47
N LYS A 56 20.21 12.39 8.71
CA LYS A 56 20.89 13.70 8.74
C LYS A 56 20.40 14.61 9.86
N ASN A 57 19.70 14.04 10.84
CA ASN A 57 19.23 14.74 12.05
C ASN A 57 19.98 14.22 13.26
N HIS A 58 20.12 15.05 14.31
CA HIS A 58 20.64 14.62 15.59
C HIS A 58 19.72 13.60 16.27
N VAL A 59 20.28 12.60 16.92
CA VAL A 59 19.55 11.54 17.64
C VAL A 59 19.68 11.77 19.13
N TYR A 60 18.54 11.96 19.78
CA TYR A 60 18.50 12.23 21.22
C TYR A 60 18.31 10.91 21.99
N THR A 61 19.20 10.68 22.97
CA THR A 61 19.16 9.52 23.88
C THR A 61 18.86 9.90 25.33
N SER A 62 19.04 11.17 25.68
CA SER A 62 18.80 11.72 27.01
C SER A 62 18.07 13.05 26.91
N LEU A 63 17.27 13.37 27.92
CA LEU A 63 16.59 14.67 28.04
C LEU A 63 17.57 15.85 28.21
N PHE A 64 18.78 15.58 28.69
CA PHE A 64 19.77 16.57 29.05
C PHE A 64 21.12 16.42 28.34
N ASP A 65 21.15 15.83 27.15
CA ASP A 65 22.42 15.58 26.45
C ASP A 65 23.10 16.84 25.90
N GLY A 66 22.37 17.94 25.79
CA GLY A 66 22.87 19.27 25.39
C GLY A 66 23.54 19.37 24.03
N LYS A 67 23.71 18.26 23.31
CA LYS A 67 24.49 18.17 22.04
C LYS A 67 23.71 18.62 20.83
N GLY A 68 22.40 18.50 20.85
CA GLY A 68 21.51 18.87 19.73
C GLY A 68 21.23 20.38 19.62
N GLY A 69 21.71 21.20 20.54
CA GLY A 69 21.52 22.67 20.54
C GLY A 69 20.11 23.14 20.88
N ASP A 70 19.16 22.22 21.12
CA ASP A 70 17.78 22.53 21.53
C ASP A 70 17.55 22.05 22.97
N PRO A 71 17.45 22.97 23.98
CA PRO A 71 17.28 22.61 25.36
C PRO A 71 15.91 22.00 25.70
N VAL A 72 14.92 22.11 24.78
CA VAL A 72 13.56 21.58 24.91
C VAL A 72 13.19 20.68 23.75
N ALA A 73 14.18 19.96 23.21
CA ALA A 73 14.03 19.09 22.03
C ALA A 73 12.82 18.13 22.14
N HIS A 74 12.58 17.54 23.30
CA HIS A 74 11.44 16.65 23.53
C HIS A 74 10.09 17.32 23.25
N VAL A 75 9.93 18.62 23.59
CA VAL A 75 8.69 19.37 23.31
C VAL A 75 8.59 19.69 21.81
N ASN A 76 9.68 20.21 21.23
CA ASN A 76 9.67 20.64 19.83
C ASN A 76 9.49 19.46 18.88
N LEU A 77 10.17 18.33 19.10
CA LEU A 77 10.02 17.10 18.33
C LEU A 77 8.61 16.52 18.44
N GLY A 78 8.04 16.46 19.67
CA GLY A 78 6.68 15.98 19.87
C GLY A 78 5.64 16.86 19.18
N ARG A 79 5.76 18.19 19.31
CA ARG A 79 4.80 19.15 18.75
C ARG A 79 4.82 19.22 17.23
N THR A 80 5.99 19.05 16.62
CA THR A 80 6.15 19.14 15.15
C THR A 80 5.92 17.82 14.42
N ALA A 81 5.81 16.71 15.14
CA ALA A 81 5.57 15.41 14.52
C ALA A 81 4.18 15.34 13.87
N ASP A 82 4.13 14.85 12.62
CA ASP A 82 2.89 14.49 11.92
C ASP A 82 2.46 13.05 12.24
N ALA A 83 3.41 12.18 12.59
CA ALA A 83 3.18 10.83 13.06
C ALA A 83 4.30 10.38 14.00
N VAL A 84 3.97 9.48 14.94
CA VAL A 84 4.92 8.79 15.81
C VAL A 84 4.90 7.31 15.49
N LEU A 85 6.08 6.70 15.35
CA LEU A 85 6.26 5.24 15.35
C LEU A 85 7.18 4.84 16.48
N ILE A 86 6.71 3.95 17.37
CA ILE A 86 7.55 3.31 18.39
C ILE A 86 7.87 1.88 17.93
N ALA A 87 9.11 1.66 17.51
CA ALA A 87 9.58 0.37 17.01
C ALA A 87 11.09 0.20 17.27
N PRO A 88 11.52 -1.00 17.78
CA PRO A 88 10.68 -1.97 18.45
C PRO A 88 10.12 -1.39 19.76
N ALA A 89 8.94 -1.85 20.18
CA ALA A 89 8.38 -1.47 21.47
C ALA A 89 8.53 -2.62 22.47
N THR A 90 9.37 -2.42 23.50
CA THR A 90 9.52 -3.37 24.61
C THR A 90 8.35 -3.27 25.59
N ALA A 91 8.13 -4.31 26.41
CA ALA A 91 7.12 -4.28 27.47
C ALA A 91 7.27 -3.05 28.39
N ASN A 92 8.53 -2.63 28.66
CA ASN A 92 8.82 -1.47 29.48
C ASN A 92 8.28 -0.17 28.87
N ILE A 93 8.63 0.11 27.58
CA ILE A 93 8.15 1.35 26.93
C ILE A 93 6.63 1.35 26.77
N ILE A 94 6.02 0.18 26.47
CA ILE A 94 4.56 0.01 26.39
C ILE A 94 3.92 0.38 27.74
N ALA A 95 4.48 -0.12 28.85
CA ALA A 95 3.98 0.18 30.19
C ALA A 95 4.10 1.67 30.52
N LYS A 96 5.24 2.31 30.20
CA LYS A 96 5.43 3.75 30.41
C LYS A 96 4.40 4.57 29.64
N LEU A 97 4.25 4.32 28.34
CA LEU A 97 3.34 5.06 27.48
C LEU A 97 1.88 4.88 27.89
N ALA A 98 1.47 3.66 28.27
CA ALA A 98 0.10 3.37 28.72
C ALA A 98 -0.26 4.03 30.05
N ASN A 99 0.74 4.36 30.88
CA ASN A 99 0.52 4.94 32.19
C ASN A 99 1.00 6.41 32.29
N GLY A 100 1.40 7.05 31.18
CA GLY A 100 1.84 8.45 31.15
C GLY A 100 3.16 8.72 31.88
N ILE A 101 4.04 7.70 32.01
CA ILE A 101 5.36 7.85 32.64
C ILE A 101 6.31 8.49 31.63
N ALA A 102 6.91 9.62 31.99
CA ALA A 102 7.76 10.43 31.13
C ALA A 102 9.13 10.65 31.82
N ASP A 103 9.92 9.59 31.96
CA ASP A 103 11.20 9.55 32.66
C ASP A 103 12.41 9.31 31.74
N ASP A 104 12.17 9.16 30.44
CA ASP A 104 13.21 9.04 29.41
C ASP A 104 12.88 9.87 28.16
N MET A 105 13.84 10.02 27.24
CA MET A 105 13.69 10.84 26.05
C MET A 105 12.53 10.39 25.15
N VAL A 106 12.31 9.07 25.01
CA VAL A 106 11.23 8.54 24.18
C VAL A 106 9.88 8.83 24.79
N SER A 107 9.69 8.42 26.06
CA SER A 107 8.40 8.56 26.75
C SER A 107 7.99 10.03 26.90
N THR A 108 8.93 10.92 27.23
CA THR A 108 8.68 12.35 27.37
C THR A 108 8.31 13.01 26.05
N THR A 109 9.04 12.71 24.97
CA THR A 109 8.75 13.28 23.64
C THR A 109 7.38 12.81 23.12
N VAL A 110 7.06 11.53 23.32
CA VAL A 110 5.79 10.96 22.90
C VAL A 110 4.61 11.53 23.68
N LEU A 111 4.78 11.80 24.96
CA LEU A 111 3.74 12.44 25.78
C LEU A 111 3.43 13.87 25.29
N ALA A 112 4.43 14.58 24.74
CA ALA A 112 4.26 15.91 24.15
C ALA A 112 3.64 15.89 22.75
N ALA A 113 3.56 14.72 22.08
CA ALA A 113 3.04 14.60 20.72
C ALA A 113 1.51 14.51 20.69
N SER A 114 0.87 15.35 19.85
CA SER A 114 -0.59 15.36 19.64
C SER A 114 -1.04 14.58 18.38
N CYS A 115 -0.10 14.19 17.51
CA CYS A 115 -0.39 13.46 16.29
C CYS A 115 -0.77 11.99 16.53
N LYS A 116 -1.18 11.30 15.46
CA LYS A 116 -1.45 9.84 15.47
C LYS A 116 -0.19 9.06 15.85
N LYS A 117 -0.37 8.02 16.65
CA LYS A 117 0.72 7.23 17.22
C LYS A 117 0.58 5.77 16.83
N ILE A 118 1.70 5.16 16.43
CA ILE A 118 1.81 3.75 16.02
C ILE A 118 2.81 3.07 16.94
N ILE A 119 2.52 1.85 17.36
CA ILE A 119 3.42 1.09 18.21
C ILE A 119 3.55 -0.35 17.71
N ALA A 120 4.77 -0.86 17.65
CA ALA A 120 5.11 -2.20 17.19
C ALA A 120 5.79 -3.01 18.29
N PRO A 121 5.05 -3.84 19.04
CA PRO A 121 5.58 -4.67 20.11
C PRO A 121 6.62 -5.67 19.59
N ALA A 122 7.73 -5.81 20.32
CA ALA A 122 8.73 -6.85 20.07
C ALA A 122 9.36 -7.31 21.38
N MET A 123 9.12 -8.57 21.78
CA MET A 123 9.58 -9.13 23.03
C MET A 123 9.45 -10.65 23.05
N PHE A 124 9.96 -11.31 24.07
CA PHE A 124 9.71 -12.74 24.30
C PHE A 124 8.22 -13.02 24.48
N THR A 125 7.75 -14.17 23.96
CA THR A 125 6.33 -14.56 23.95
C THR A 125 5.68 -14.44 25.33
N GLY A 126 6.29 -14.97 26.38
CA GLY A 126 5.74 -14.89 27.74
C GLY A 126 5.66 -13.47 28.30
N MET A 127 6.47 -12.52 27.81
CA MET A 127 6.33 -11.09 28.15
C MET A 127 5.18 -10.45 27.38
N LEU A 128 4.99 -10.82 26.12
CA LEU A 128 3.87 -10.33 25.30
C LEU A 128 2.53 -10.81 25.87
N GLU A 129 2.43 -12.10 26.19
CA GLU A 129 1.21 -12.74 26.70
C GLU A 129 0.93 -12.41 28.16
N ASN A 130 1.88 -11.77 28.85
CA ASN A 130 1.69 -11.38 30.25
C ASN A 130 0.46 -10.47 30.39
N PRO A 131 -0.45 -10.74 31.34
CA PRO A 131 -1.66 -9.94 31.54
C PRO A 131 -1.40 -8.43 31.73
N ALA A 132 -0.25 -8.05 32.30
CA ALA A 132 0.12 -6.66 32.46
C ALA A 132 0.44 -6.01 31.09
N THR A 133 1.17 -6.71 30.23
CA THR A 133 1.48 -6.22 28.87
C THR A 133 0.21 -6.11 28.03
N GLN A 134 -0.66 -7.12 28.06
CA GLN A 134 -1.92 -7.11 27.33
C GLN A 134 -2.85 -5.98 27.79
N ARG A 135 -2.96 -5.76 29.11
CA ARG A 135 -3.72 -4.62 29.67
C ARG A 135 -3.16 -3.28 29.19
N ASN A 136 -1.85 -3.12 29.15
CA ASN A 136 -1.21 -1.88 28.69
C ASN A 136 -1.41 -1.66 27.20
N LEU A 137 -1.33 -2.70 26.37
CA LEU A 137 -1.64 -2.62 24.92
C LEU A 137 -3.11 -2.24 24.69
N GLU A 138 -4.03 -2.85 25.46
CA GLU A 138 -5.45 -2.50 25.37
C GLU A 138 -5.72 -1.06 25.82
N GLN A 139 -4.99 -0.54 26.82
CA GLN A 139 -5.08 0.87 27.20
C GLN A 139 -4.62 1.77 26.07
N LEU A 140 -3.49 1.46 25.42
CA LEU A 140 -3.01 2.23 24.26
C LEU A 140 -4.02 2.21 23.10
N ARG A 141 -4.71 1.07 22.85
CA ARG A 141 -5.79 1.02 21.84
C ARG A 141 -6.93 1.97 22.19
N LYS A 142 -7.36 2.01 23.45
CA LYS A 142 -8.40 2.93 23.94
C LYS A 142 -7.97 4.40 23.81
N ASP A 143 -6.68 4.67 23.97
CA ASP A 143 -6.08 6.00 23.80
C ASP A 143 -5.85 6.37 22.32
N GLY A 144 -6.33 5.54 21.38
CA GLY A 144 -6.29 5.82 19.93
C GLY A 144 -4.97 5.44 19.23
N TRP A 145 -4.11 4.65 19.88
CA TRP A 145 -2.89 4.16 19.24
C TRP A 145 -3.18 3.04 18.24
N LYS A 146 -2.51 3.08 17.09
CA LYS A 146 -2.48 1.95 16.14
C LYS A 146 -1.42 0.95 16.59
N ILE A 147 -1.85 -0.24 16.99
CA ILE A 147 -0.95 -1.33 17.37
C ILE A 147 -0.71 -2.20 16.13
N ILE A 148 0.54 -2.37 15.74
CA ILE A 148 0.93 -3.34 14.71
C ILE A 148 1.32 -4.61 15.44
N GLU A 149 0.53 -5.66 15.26
CA GLU A 149 0.70 -6.91 16.02
C GLU A 149 2.06 -7.55 15.71
N SER A 150 2.63 -8.17 16.72
CA SER A 150 3.89 -8.89 16.56
C SER A 150 3.68 -10.18 15.76
N GLU A 151 4.67 -10.57 14.98
CA GLU A 151 4.66 -11.82 14.25
C GLU A 151 5.02 -13.04 15.09
N SER A 152 4.57 -14.20 14.61
CA SER A 152 5.00 -15.51 15.12
C SER A 152 6.20 -16.02 14.33
N GLY A 153 7.17 -16.63 15.03
CA GLY A 153 8.35 -17.19 14.39
C GLY A 153 9.44 -17.50 15.39
N ARG A 154 10.66 -17.77 14.87
CA ARG A 154 11.82 -18.04 15.72
C ARG A 154 12.32 -16.74 16.35
N LEU A 155 12.32 -16.69 17.67
CA LEU A 155 12.82 -15.58 18.48
C LEU A 155 14.35 -15.66 18.64
N ALA A 156 14.97 -14.56 19.06
CA ALA A 156 16.43 -14.49 19.30
C ALA A 156 16.93 -15.48 20.37
N CYS A 157 16.09 -15.84 21.32
CA CYS A 157 16.38 -16.86 22.33
C CYS A 157 16.28 -18.31 21.80
N GLY A 158 15.92 -18.52 20.52
CA GLY A 158 15.75 -19.82 19.90
C GLY A 158 14.34 -20.44 20.04
N ALA A 159 13.47 -19.90 20.88
CA ALA A 159 12.09 -20.33 21.00
C ALA A 159 11.28 -19.97 19.75
N VAL A 160 10.19 -20.70 19.49
CA VAL A 160 9.21 -20.38 18.44
C VAL A 160 7.93 -19.90 19.13
N GLY A 161 7.45 -18.73 18.76
CA GLY A 161 6.24 -18.14 19.33
C GLY A 161 5.97 -16.74 18.80
N SER A 162 4.94 -16.09 19.33
CA SER A 162 4.61 -14.68 19.09
C SER A 162 5.61 -13.75 19.75
N GLY A 163 5.74 -12.52 19.25
CA GLY A 163 6.58 -11.46 19.86
C GLY A 163 7.75 -11.00 18.99
N ARG A 164 7.85 -11.49 17.76
CA ARG A 164 8.78 -10.96 16.76
C ARG A 164 8.26 -9.62 16.23
N LEU A 165 9.15 -8.65 16.01
CA LEU A 165 8.75 -7.39 15.37
C LEU A 165 8.06 -7.68 14.04
N ALA A 166 6.93 -7.02 13.79
CA ALA A 166 6.23 -7.05 12.50
C ALA A 166 7.19 -6.77 11.34
N GLU A 167 6.87 -7.28 10.15
CA GLU A 167 7.74 -7.10 9.00
C GLU A 167 7.84 -5.62 8.61
N ILE A 168 9.03 -5.21 8.18
CA ILE A 168 9.33 -3.80 7.87
C ILE A 168 8.37 -3.19 6.85
N PRO A 169 7.96 -3.90 5.78
CA PRO A 169 6.96 -3.38 4.84
C PRO A 169 5.62 -3.05 5.49
N GLU A 170 5.18 -3.80 6.49
CA GLU A 170 3.94 -3.54 7.23
C GLU A 170 4.05 -2.26 8.07
N LEU A 171 5.17 -2.09 8.77
CA LEU A 171 5.46 -0.88 9.54
C LEU A 171 5.54 0.36 8.65
N ILE A 172 6.18 0.23 7.49
CA ILE A 172 6.25 1.30 6.48
C ILE A 172 4.83 1.66 6.01
N SER A 173 4.00 0.67 5.65
CA SER A 173 2.63 0.91 5.20
C SER A 173 1.80 1.64 6.26
N ALA A 174 1.90 1.20 7.52
CA ALA A 174 1.18 1.82 8.64
C ALA A 174 1.57 3.29 8.85
N VAL A 175 2.86 3.61 8.71
CA VAL A 175 3.36 5.00 8.80
C VAL A 175 2.92 5.83 7.59
N GLU A 176 2.98 5.28 6.36
CA GLU A 176 2.52 5.95 5.14
C GLU A 176 1.04 6.30 5.22
N GLU A 177 0.20 5.34 5.64
CA GLU A 177 -1.24 5.56 5.87
C GLU A 177 -1.50 6.67 6.88
N THR A 178 -0.60 6.85 7.86
CA THR A 178 -0.74 7.87 8.91
C THR A 178 -0.23 9.24 8.45
N LEU A 179 0.95 9.30 7.83
CA LEU A 179 1.59 10.55 7.39
C LEU A 179 0.90 11.18 6.18
N PHE A 180 0.43 10.33 5.28
CA PHE A 180 -0.14 10.76 4.00
C PHE A 180 -1.66 10.49 3.93
N ALA A 181 -2.29 10.25 5.09
CA ALA A 181 -3.73 10.10 5.16
C ALA A 181 -4.40 11.28 4.45
N ASP A 182 -5.07 10.97 3.35
CA ASP A 182 -5.94 11.85 2.64
C ASP A 182 -7.34 11.27 2.83
N GLU A 183 -8.26 12.03 3.42
CA GLU A 183 -9.60 11.52 3.74
C GLU A 183 -10.59 11.72 2.58
N GLN A 184 -10.12 12.10 1.39
CA GLN A 184 -10.98 12.38 0.22
C GLN A 184 -11.88 11.21 -0.16
N LEU A 185 -11.46 9.97 0.11
CA LEU A 185 -12.24 8.76 -0.14
C LEU A 185 -12.73 8.09 1.15
N SER A 186 -12.73 8.80 2.27
CA SER A 186 -13.24 8.26 3.54
C SER A 186 -14.71 7.85 3.42
N GLY A 187 -15.02 6.63 3.86
CA GLY A 187 -16.35 6.04 3.75
C GLY A 187 -16.76 5.60 2.34
N LYS A 188 -15.90 5.72 1.32
CA LYS A 188 -16.16 5.26 -0.04
C LYS A 188 -15.63 3.85 -0.25
N ARG A 189 -16.35 3.04 -1.02
CA ARG A 189 -15.99 1.67 -1.40
C ARG A 189 -15.42 1.70 -2.81
N VAL A 190 -14.16 1.27 -2.94
CA VAL A 190 -13.43 1.27 -4.22
C VAL A 190 -13.11 -0.16 -4.63
N LEU A 191 -13.61 -0.57 -5.80
CA LEU A 191 -13.35 -1.86 -6.42
C LEU A 191 -12.31 -1.70 -7.53
N ILE A 192 -11.20 -2.41 -7.43
CA ILE A 192 -10.09 -2.28 -8.37
C ILE A 192 -9.77 -3.65 -8.95
N THR A 193 -9.50 -3.72 -10.27
CA THR A 193 -8.96 -4.93 -10.87
C THR A 193 -7.47 -4.78 -11.18
N ALA A 194 -6.70 -5.87 -11.06
CA ALA A 194 -5.27 -5.86 -11.33
C ALA A 194 -4.77 -7.15 -11.98
N GLY A 195 -3.55 -7.12 -12.52
CA GLY A 195 -2.87 -8.25 -13.11
C GLY A 195 -3.36 -8.58 -14.52
N ALA A 196 -2.94 -9.74 -15.01
CA ALA A 196 -3.44 -10.33 -16.23
C ALA A 196 -4.28 -11.56 -15.89
N THR A 197 -5.32 -11.81 -16.69
CA THR A 197 -6.01 -13.11 -16.66
C THR A 197 -5.18 -14.15 -17.42
N ARG A 198 -5.40 -15.41 -17.08
CA ARG A 198 -4.77 -16.58 -17.72
C ARG A 198 -5.85 -17.47 -18.26
N GLU A 199 -5.82 -17.67 -19.56
CA GLU A 199 -6.79 -18.51 -20.28
C GLU A 199 -6.16 -19.86 -20.56
N SER A 200 -6.50 -20.86 -19.75
CA SER A 200 -5.88 -22.18 -19.80
C SER A 200 -6.21 -22.93 -21.08
N LEU A 201 -5.18 -23.44 -21.77
CA LEU A 201 -5.29 -24.36 -22.91
C LEU A 201 -5.39 -25.81 -22.40
N ASP A 202 -4.54 -26.14 -21.44
CA ASP A 202 -4.44 -27.44 -20.79
C ASP A 202 -3.90 -27.24 -19.35
N PRO A 203 -3.72 -28.28 -18.53
CA PRO A 203 -3.23 -28.13 -17.15
C PRO A 203 -1.85 -27.46 -17.02
N VAL A 204 -1.11 -27.25 -18.12
CA VAL A 204 0.28 -26.79 -18.11
C VAL A 204 0.44 -25.43 -18.79
N ARG A 205 -0.37 -25.14 -19.84
CA ARG A 205 -0.21 -23.98 -20.72
C ARG A 205 -1.42 -23.08 -20.70
N PHE A 206 -1.17 -21.79 -20.82
CA PHE A 206 -2.20 -20.74 -20.84
C PHE A 206 -1.79 -19.59 -21.77
N ILE A 207 -2.77 -18.83 -22.23
CA ILE A 207 -2.60 -17.53 -22.91
C ILE A 207 -2.75 -16.43 -21.84
N THR A 208 -1.94 -15.40 -21.89
CA THR A 208 -2.01 -14.27 -20.97
C THR A 208 -1.44 -13.00 -21.59
N ASN A 209 -1.79 -11.85 -21.03
CA ASN A 209 -1.21 -10.55 -21.34
C ASN A 209 0.08 -10.30 -20.54
N ARG A 210 0.95 -9.42 -21.03
CA ARG A 210 2.24 -9.09 -20.38
C ARG A 210 2.12 -8.19 -19.14
N SER A 211 0.92 -8.01 -18.58
CA SER A 211 0.71 -7.14 -17.43
C SER A 211 1.34 -7.72 -16.15
N SER A 212 2.07 -6.89 -15.43
CA SER A 212 2.64 -7.22 -14.11
C SER A 212 1.69 -6.95 -12.94
N GLY A 213 0.57 -6.21 -13.17
CA GLY A 213 -0.36 -5.80 -12.12
C GLY A 213 0.04 -4.55 -11.34
N LYS A 214 1.26 -4.01 -11.50
CA LYS A 214 1.80 -2.88 -10.72
C LYS A 214 0.85 -1.69 -10.61
N MET A 215 0.16 -1.29 -11.69
CA MET A 215 -0.74 -0.13 -11.68
C MET A 215 -1.97 -0.37 -10.81
N GLY A 216 -2.63 -1.53 -10.93
CA GLY A 216 -3.79 -1.86 -10.09
C GLY A 216 -3.43 -1.97 -8.59
N TYR A 217 -2.24 -2.49 -8.28
CA TYR A 217 -1.74 -2.54 -6.91
C TYR A 217 -1.39 -1.15 -6.36
N ALA A 218 -0.82 -0.26 -7.17
CA ALA A 218 -0.56 1.13 -6.81
C ALA A 218 -1.87 1.89 -6.54
N LEU A 219 -2.90 1.68 -7.38
CA LEU A 219 -4.24 2.23 -7.18
C LEU A 219 -4.87 1.72 -5.87
N ALA A 220 -4.77 0.41 -5.58
CA ALA A 220 -5.32 -0.16 -4.37
C ALA A 220 -4.64 0.38 -3.11
N LYS A 221 -3.31 0.50 -3.13
CA LYS A 221 -2.53 1.11 -2.06
C LYS A 221 -2.92 2.57 -1.84
N MET A 222 -2.98 3.35 -2.93
CA MET A 222 -3.30 4.78 -2.85
C MET A 222 -4.75 5.03 -2.40
N ALA A 223 -5.73 4.28 -2.92
CA ALA A 223 -7.13 4.38 -2.48
C ALA A 223 -7.27 4.08 -0.98
N LYS A 224 -6.51 3.09 -0.46
CA LYS A 224 -6.46 2.80 0.97
C LYS A 224 -5.86 3.95 1.78
N THR A 225 -4.79 4.56 1.29
CA THR A 225 -4.16 5.75 1.90
C THR A 225 -5.12 6.95 1.90
N MET A 226 -5.99 7.07 0.89
CA MET A 226 -7.04 8.09 0.79
C MET A 226 -8.30 7.76 1.63
N GLY A 227 -8.26 6.76 2.49
CA GLY A 227 -9.32 6.41 3.45
C GLY A 227 -10.42 5.50 2.93
N ALA A 228 -10.31 4.97 1.70
CA ALA A 228 -11.31 4.09 1.12
C ALA A 228 -11.38 2.70 1.77
N ASP A 229 -12.56 2.08 1.69
CA ASP A 229 -12.71 0.63 1.83
C ASP A 229 -12.44 -0.02 0.46
N VAL A 230 -11.31 -0.74 0.35
CA VAL A 230 -10.78 -1.20 -0.93
C VAL A 230 -10.93 -2.70 -1.09
N THR A 231 -11.54 -3.09 -2.22
CA THR A 231 -11.53 -4.48 -2.71
C THR A 231 -10.71 -4.57 -3.99
N LEU A 232 -9.69 -5.42 -3.97
CA LEU A 232 -8.83 -5.71 -5.12
C LEU A 232 -9.17 -7.07 -5.71
N VAL A 233 -9.64 -7.13 -6.96
CA VAL A 233 -9.78 -8.38 -7.71
C VAL A 233 -8.55 -8.55 -8.57
N SER A 234 -7.71 -9.53 -8.24
CA SER A 234 -6.40 -9.69 -8.86
C SER A 234 -6.25 -11.00 -9.60
N GLY A 235 -5.87 -10.93 -10.87
CA GLY A 235 -5.22 -12.04 -11.56
C GLY A 235 -3.90 -12.40 -10.86
N LYS A 236 -3.29 -13.50 -11.25
CA LYS A 236 -2.06 -13.99 -10.63
C LYS A 236 -0.88 -13.04 -10.89
N THR A 237 -0.30 -12.48 -9.83
CA THR A 237 0.88 -11.60 -9.86
C THR A 237 1.90 -12.08 -8.83
N GLU A 238 3.14 -11.58 -8.91
CA GLU A 238 4.18 -11.79 -7.89
C GLU A 238 4.15 -10.69 -6.80
N ILE A 239 3.30 -9.68 -6.97
CA ILE A 239 3.19 -8.55 -6.03
C ILE A 239 2.30 -8.98 -4.86
N ARG A 240 2.75 -8.70 -3.65
CA ARG A 240 1.94 -8.91 -2.45
C ARG A 240 0.84 -7.86 -2.36
N PRO A 241 -0.39 -8.25 -2.00
CA PRO A 241 -1.47 -7.30 -1.76
C PRO A 241 -1.07 -6.23 -0.73
N PRO A 242 -1.50 -4.97 -0.91
CA PRO A 242 -1.29 -3.93 0.08
C PRO A 242 -1.99 -4.29 1.40
N HIS A 243 -1.39 -3.90 2.51
CA HIS A 243 -1.97 -4.12 3.83
C HIS A 243 -3.36 -3.46 3.95
N GLY A 244 -4.30 -4.12 4.60
CA GLY A 244 -5.66 -3.58 4.83
C GLY A 244 -6.55 -3.50 3.58
N VAL A 245 -6.13 -4.12 2.46
CA VAL A 245 -6.92 -4.25 1.22
C VAL A 245 -7.52 -5.66 1.15
N SER A 246 -8.84 -5.75 1.02
CA SER A 246 -9.53 -7.02 0.77
C SER A 246 -9.20 -7.51 -0.64
N THR A 247 -8.55 -8.69 -0.77
CA THR A 247 -8.09 -9.18 -2.06
C THR A 247 -8.78 -10.48 -2.44
N VAL A 248 -9.33 -10.50 -3.66
CA VAL A 248 -9.94 -11.68 -4.29
C VAL A 248 -9.06 -12.12 -5.45
N PHE A 249 -8.48 -13.31 -5.37
CA PHE A 249 -7.66 -13.83 -6.44
C PHE A 249 -8.52 -14.58 -7.46
N VAL A 250 -8.23 -14.36 -8.72
CA VAL A 250 -8.91 -14.97 -9.88
C VAL A 250 -7.88 -15.45 -10.90
N GLU A 251 -8.27 -16.36 -11.77
CA GLU A 251 -7.37 -16.88 -12.80
C GLU A 251 -7.79 -16.44 -14.20
N SER A 252 -9.02 -16.74 -14.59
CA SER A 252 -9.54 -16.47 -15.93
C SER A 252 -10.30 -15.15 -16.07
N ALA A 253 -10.57 -14.73 -17.30
CA ALA A 253 -11.45 -13.60 -17.61
C ALA A 253 -12.87 -13.83 -17.07
N GLU A 254 -13.36 -15.07 -17.08
CA GLU A 254 -14.67 -15.44 -16.55
C GLU A 254 -14.71 -15.32 -15.03
N ASP A 255 -13.65 -15.76 -14.32
CA ASP A 255 -13.57 -15.62 -12.87
C ASP A 255 -13.54 -14.13 -12.48
N MET A 256 -12.76 -13.32 -13.22
CA MET A 256 -12.69 -11.88 -12.99
C MET A 256 -14.04 -11.20 -13.26
N TYR A 257 -14.73 -11.60 -14.33
CA TYR A 257 -16.08 -11.11 -14.63
C TYR A 257 -17.04 -11.39 -13.48
N ASN A 258 -17.07 -12.62 -12.98
CA ASN A 258 -17.96 -13.02 -11.90
C ASN A 258 -17.62 -12.26 -10.59
N ALA A 259 -16.33 -12.22 -10.22
CA ALA A 259 -15.87 -11.54 -9.01
C ALA A 259 -16.16 -10.02 -9.02
N VAL A 260 -16.04 -9.38 -10.17
CA VAL A 260 -16.32 -7.94 -10.33
C VAL A 260 -17.83 -7.69 -10.31
N THR A 261 -18.61 -8.44 -11.09
CA THR A 261 -20.08 -8.21 -11.19
C THR A 261 -20.79 -8.44 -9.87
N GLU A 262 -20.37 -9.44 -9.08
CA GLU A 262 -20.90 -9.70 -7.73
C GLU A 262 -20.72 -8.51 -6.78
N ARG A 263 -19.63 -7.74 -6.93
CA ARG A 263 -19.24 -6.66 -6.02
C ARG A 263 -19.56 -5.25 -6.56
N ALA A 264 -19.81 -5.13 -7.84
CA ALA A 264 -19.99 -3.85 -8.52
C ALA A 264 -21.12 -3.00 -7.93
N ALA A 265 -22.26 -3.62 -7.57
CA ALA A 265 -23.41 -2.90 -7.02
C ALA A 265 -23.13 -2.22 -5.68
N CYS A 266 -22.12 -2.70 -4.95
CA CYS A 266 -21.74 -2.15 -3.64
C CYS A 266 -20.60 -1.13 -3.72
N ALA A 267 -19.95 -0.93 -4.86
CA ALA A 267 -18.83 -0.02 -5.02
C ALA A 267 -19.29 1.40 -5.42
N ASP A 268 -18.64 2.41 -4.85
CA ASP A 268 -18.86 3.81 -5.23
C ASP A 268 -17.94 4.18 -6.44
N ILE A 269 -16.72 3.63 -6.47
CA ILE A 269 -15.78 3.76 -7.60
C ILE A 269 -15.35 2.37 -8.05
N ILE A 270 -15.33 2.14 -9.36
CA ILE A 270 -14.82 0.91 -9.98
C ILE A 270 -13.69 1.27 -10.96
N ILE A 271 -12.49 0.69 -10.74
CA ILE A 271 -11.33 0.94 -11.59
C ILE A 271 -10.87 -0.36 -12.24
N MET A 272 -11.05 -0.44 -13.56
CA MET A 272 -10.72 -1.61 -14.38
C MET A 272 -9.30 -1.49 -14.93
N ALA A 273 -8.28 -1.78 -14.08
CA ALA A 273 -6.86 -1.69 -14.45
C ALA A 273 -6.22 -3.03 -14.85
N ALA A 274 -6.95 -4.14 -14.75
CA ALA A 274 -6.49 -5.46 -15.18
C ALA A 274 -6.37 -5.55 -16.71
N ALA A 275 -5.40 -6.30 -17.17
CA ALA A 275 -5.28 -6.72 -18.57
C ALA A 275 -6.04 -8.03 -18.78
N VAL A 276 -7.35 -7.92 -18.98
CA VAL A 276 -8.23 -9.05 -19.24
C VAL A 276 -8.03 -9.53 -20.67
N ALA A 277 -7.96 -10.84 -20.89
CA ALA A 277 -7.88 -11.40 -22.22
C ALA A 277 -9.22 -11.24 -22.95
N ASP A 278 -9.18 -10.73 -24.19
CA ASP A 278 -10.36 -10.58 -25.05
C ASP A 278 -10.82 -11.93 -25.67
N TYR A 279 -9.92 -12.92 -25.64
CA TYR A 279 -10.15 -14.24 -26.18
C TYR A 279 -9.67 -15.33 -25.23
N THR A 280 -10.41 -16.44 -25.18
CA THR A 280 -10.05 -17.66 -24.44
C THR A 280 -10.12 -18.86 -25.39
N PRO A 281 -9.39 -19.96 -25.16
CA PRO A 281 -9.55 -21.18 -25.93
C PRO A 281 -11.02 -21.62 -26.01
N ALA A 282 -11.47 -22.00 -27.20
CA ALA A 282 -12.84 -22.47 -27.38
C ALA A 282 -13.11 -23.73 -26.56
N GLU A 283 -12.10 -24.60 -26.45
CA GLU A 283 -12.12 -25.85 -25.70
C GLU A 283 -10.90 -25.96 -24.81
N TYR A 284 -11.12 -26.44 -23.59
CA TYR A 284 -10.07 -26.77 -22.63
C TYR A 284 -9.72 -28.25 -22.74
N CYS A 285 -8.43 -28.56 -22.90
CA CYS A 285 -7.95 -29.93 -22.92
C CYS A 285 -7.60 -30.38 -21.51
N GLY A 286 -8.35 -31.34 -20.94
CA GLY A 286 -8.13 -31.88 -19.60
C GLY A 286 -6.78 -32.59 -19.38
N GLN A 287 -6.03 -32.85 -20.47
CA GLN A 287 -4.69 -33.43 -20.46
C GLN A 287 -3.74 -32.56 -21.27
N LYS A 288 -2.45 -32.56 -20.90
CA LYS A 288 -1.41 -31.84 -21.64
C LYS A 288 -1.44 -32.24 -23.13
N ILE A 289 -1.65 -31.27 -24.01
CA ILE A 289 -1.62 -31.47 -25.47
C ILE A 289 -0.23 -31.99 -25.86
N LYS A 290 -0.16 -33.20 -26.42
CA LYS A 290 1.09 -33.80 -26.88
C LYS A 290 1.53 -33.18 -28.21
N LYS A 291 2.84 -33.21 -28.49
CA LYS A 291 3.38 -32.85 -29.81
C LYS A 291 2.79 -33.80 -30.87
N SER A 292 2.24 -33.22 -31.92
CA SER A 292 1.87 -33.91 -33.17
C SER A 292 2.85 -33.53 -34.27
N GLU A 293 2.89 -34.31 -35.33
CA GLU A 293 3.60 -33.92 -36.56
C GLU A 293 2.76 -32.84 -37.26
N GLY A 294 3.38 -31.67 -37.53
CA GLY A 294 2.78 -30.53 -38.18
C GLY A 294 2.31 -29.42 -37.22
N ASP A 295 1.69 -28.39 -37.79
CA ASP A 295 1.20 -27.20 -37.07
C ASP A 295 -0.11 -27.49 -36.33
N ASN A 296 -0.27 -26.93 -35.14
CA ASN A 296 -1.50 -26.98 -34.36
C ASN A 296 -2.24 -25.65 -34.45
N THR A 297 -3.51 -25.70 -34.82
CA THR A 297 -4.40 -24.53 -34.82
C THR A 297 -5.16 -24.45 -33.50
N LEU A 298 -5.11 -23.29 -32.86
CA LEU A 298 -5.88 -22.99 -31.64
C LEU A 298 -7.11 -22.18 -32.01
N VAL A 299 -8.29 -22.71 -31.76
CA VAL A 299 -9.55 -21.99 -31.93
C VAL A 299 -9.83 -21.17 -30.67
N LEU A 300 -10.08 -19.88 -30.86
CA LEU A 300 -10.38 -18.94 -29.77
C LEU A 300 -11.85 -18.48 -29.84
N LYS A 301 -12.46 -18.27 -28.68
CA LYS A 301 -13.76 -17.61 -28.52
C LYS A 301 -13.62 -16.33 -27.75
N ARG A 302 -14.51 -15.35 -27.92
CA ARG A 302 -14.51 -14.09 -27.19
C ARG A 302 -14.86 -14.30 -25.73
N THR A 303 -14.21 -13.56 -24.87
CA THR A 303 -14.55 -13.43 -23.44
C THR A 303 -15.66 -12.40 -23.23
N LYS A 304 -16.19 -12.33 -22.03
CA LYS A 304 -17.16 -11.29 -21.63
C LYS A 304 -16.45 -9.96 -21.40
N ASP A 305 -17.03 -8.89 -21.95
CA ASP A 305 -16.52 -7.54 -21.74
C ASP A 305 -16.99 -6.99 -20.38
N ILE A 306 -16.11 -7.02 -19.41
CA ILE A 306 -16.43 -6.62 -18.02
C ILE A 306 -16.78 -5.13 -17.96
N LEU A 307 -15.95 -4.26 -18.55
CA LEU A 307 -16.16 -2.80 -18.53
C LEU A 307 -17.50 -2.42 -19.16
N ALA A 308 -17.83 -3.00 -20.32
CA ALA A 308 -19.12 -2.76 -20.97
C ALA A 308 -20.30 -3.28 -20.14
N SER A 309 -20.13 -4.40 -19.43
CA SER A 309 -21.17 -4.96 -18.57
C SER A 309 -21.45 -4.06 -17.38
N ILE A 310 -20.40 -3.58 -16.70
CA ILE A 310 -20.51 -2.65 -15.58
C ILE A 310 -21.11 -1.31 -16.04
N GLY A 311 -20.60 -0.73 -17.13
CA GLY A 311 -21.10 0.57 -17.61
C GLY A 311 -22.57 0.55 -17.99
N ARG A 312 -23.12 -0.60 -18.43
CA ARG A 312 -24.57 -0.74 -18.73
C ARG A 312 -25.44 -0.79 -17.50
N THR A 313 -24.93 -1.31 -16.39
CA THR A 313 -25.71 -1.59 -15.17
C THR A 313 -25.38 -0.65 -14.02
N LYS A 314 -24.39 0.25 -14.17
CA LYS A 314 -23.98 1.15 -13.11
C LYS A 314 -25.13 2.05 -12.62
N PRO A 315 -25.35 2.16 -11.31
CA PRO A 315 -26.31 3.10 -10.74
C PRO A 315 -25.82 4.56 -10.88
N SER A 316 -26.74 5.51 -10.70
CA SER A 316 -26.38 6.94 -10.61
C SER A 316 -25.47 7.17 -9.41
N GLY A 317 -24.44 8.01 -9.57
CA GLY A 317 -23.45 8.31 -8.53
C GLY A 317 -22.31 7.29 -8.41
N GLN A 318 -22.32 6.22 -9.21
CA GLN A 318 -21.17 5.30 -9.30
C GLN A 318 -20.21 5.74 -10.41
N VAL A 319 -18.94 5.85 -10.08
CA VAL A 319 -17.87 6.22 -11.03
C VAL A 319 -17.18 4.98 -11.57
N VAL A 320 -17.10 4.87 -12.91
CA VAL A 320 -16.45 3.74 -13.59
C VAL A 320 -15.26 4.24 -14.41
N VAL A 321 -14.08 3.76 -14.07
CA VAL A 321 -12.80 4.08 -14.72
C VAL A 321 -12.29 2.87 -15.49
N GLY A 322 -12.00 3.04 -16.78
CA GLY A 322 -11.38 2.02 -17.62
C GLY A 322 -9.96 2.40 -18.01
N PHE A 323 -9.15 1.42 -18.36
CA PHE A 323 -7.83 1.61 -18.95
C PHE A 323 -7.85 1.31 -20.44
N SER A 324 -7.09 2.07 -21.22
CA SER A 324 -6.86 1.84 -22.64
C SER A 324 -5.37 1.84 -22.92
N MET A 325 -4.96 0.91 -23.76
CA MET A 325 -3.58 0.78 -24.24
C MET A 325 -3.65 0.47 -25.74
N GLU A 326 -3.35 1.45 -26.56
CA GLU A 326 -3.44 1.38 -28.00
C GLU A 326 -2.08 1.70 -28.63
N THR A 327 -1.75 1.06 -29.70
CA THR A 327 -0.52 1.31 -30.49
C THR A 327 -0.69 2.45 -31.49
N GLU A 328 -1.93 2.69 -31.94
CA GLU A 328 -2.26 3.72 -32.92
C GLU A 328 -3.57 4.44 -32.53
N ASN A 329 -3.67 5.73 -32.86
CA ASN A 329 -4.86 6.55 -32.63
C ASN A 329 -5.41 6.51 -31.20
N LEU A 330 -4.46 6.51 -30.20
CA LEU A 330 -4.76 6.32 -28.78
C LEU A 330 -5.94 7.17 -28.30
N LEU A 331 -5.93 8.49 -28.56
CA LEU A 331 -6.97 9.39 -28.06
C LEU A 331 -8.34 9.12 -28.69
N GLU A 332 -8.38 8.92 -30.03
CA GLU A 332 -9.64 8.67 -30.72
C GLU A 332 -10.29 7.34 -30.28
N ASN A 333 -9.48 6.27 -30.21
CA ASN A 333 -9.96 4.96 -29.75
C ASN A 333 -10.42 5.01 -28.29
N SER A 334 -9.68 5.71 -27.43
CA SER A 334 -10.04 5.87 -26.02
C SER A 334 -11.31 6.69 -25.81
N ARG A 335 -11.54 7.75 -26.60
CA ARG A 335 -12.81 8.50 -26.62
C ARG A 335 -13.99 7.63 -27.04
N LYS A 336 -13.82 6.83 -28.10
CA LYS A 336 -14.83 5.85 -28.55
C LYS A 336 -15.12 4.84 -27.43
N LYS A 337 -14.07 4.34 -26.78
CA LYS A 337 -14.19 3.39 -25.67
C LYS A 337 -14.96 3.98 -24.50
N LEU A 338 -14.69 5.25 -24.10
CA LEU A 338 -15.42 5.97 -23.06
C LEU A 338 -16.94 5.94 -23.32
N LEU A 339 -17.37 6.29 -24.54
CA LEU A 339 -18.77 6.35 -24.90
C LEU A 339 -19.43 4.97 -25.03
N ILE A 340 -18.78 4.04 -25.76
CA ILE A 340 -19.33 2.69 -26.01
C ILE A 340 -19.47 1.89 -24.72
N LYS A 341 -18.50 2.04 -23.78
CA LYS A 341 -18.51 1.33 -22.50
C LYS A 341 -19.28 2.07 -21.40
N ASN A 342 -19.81 3.26 -21.68
CA ASN A 342 -20.45 4.14 -20.69
C ASN A 342 -19.59 4.31 -19.41
N ALA A 343 -18.27 4.44 -19.61
CA ALA A 343 -17.35 4.78 -18.52
C ALA A 343 -17.40 6.29 -18.24
N ASP A 344 -16.94 6.71 -17.05
CA ASP A 344 -16.84 8.12 -16.69
C ASP A 344 -15.45 8.68 -16.99
N MET A 345 -14.44 7.80 -16.94
CA MET A 345 -13.07 8.13 -17.29
C MET A 345 -12.37 6.95 -17.97
N ILE A 346 -11.54 7.24 -18.96
CA ILE A 346 -10.59 6.30 -19.55
C ILE A 346 -9.18 6.82 -19.30
N VAL A 347 -8.34 5.98 -18.72
CA VAL A 347 -6.91 6.23 -18.55
C VAL A 347 -6.21 5.65 -19.79
N ALA A 348 -5.80 6.51 -20.69
CA ALA A 348 -5.15 6.14 -21.95
C ALA A 348 -3.61 6.14 -21.74
N ASN A 349 -3.00 4.96 -21.72
CA ASN A 349 -1.56 4.80 -21.54
C ASN A 349 -0.84 4.96 -22.89
N SER A 350 0.15 5.85 -22.96
CA SER A 350 1.06 5.97 -24.09
C SER A 350 2.12 4.87 -24.04
N ILE A 351 2.27 4.12 -25.13
CA ILE A 351 3.33 3.09 -25.30
C ILE A 351 4.56 3.70 -26.00
N ALA A 352 4.48 4.96 -26.41
CA ALA A 352 5.43 5.57 -27.34
C ALA A 352 6.83 5.90 -26.76
N SER A 353 7.06 5.71 -25.44
CA SER A 353 8.37 5.95 -24.82
C SER A 353 8.91 4.70 -24.11
N GLU A 354 10.23 4.50 -24.13
CA GLU A 354 10.92 3.36 -23.52
C GLU A 354 10.69 3.21 -22.00
N ASN A 355 10.17 4.28 -21.32
CA ASN A 355 9.94 4.31 -19.88
C ASN A 355 8.46 4.23 -19.49
N THR A 356 7.58 3.82 -20.41
CA THR A 356 6.13 3.68 -20.15
C THR A 356 5.64 2.28 -20.52
N GLY A 357 4.58 1.79 -19.82
CA GLY A 357 3.94 0.51 -20.14
C GLY A 357 4.09 -0.57 -19.08
N PHE A 358 4.10 -1.83 -19.53
CA PHE A 358 4.15 -2.98 -18.62
C PHE A 358 5.55 -3.16 -18.00
N GLY A 359 5.59 -3.55 -16.73
CA GLY A 359 6.82 -3.93 -16.02
C GLY A 359 7.66 -2.79 -15.43
N VAL A 360 7.57 -1.57 -15.93
CA VAL A 360 8.30 -0.39 -15.40
C VAL A 360 7.55 0.27 -14.23
N ASP A 361 8.24 1.09 -13.45
CA ASP A 361 7.68 1.76 -12.27
C ASP A 361 7.11 3.16 -12.57
N THR A 362 7.38 3.68 -13.76
CA THR A 362 6.86 4.96 -14.26
C THR A 362 5.76 4.74 -15.30
N ASN A 363 4.96 5.79 -15.52
CA ASN A 363 3.97 5.81 -16.59
C ASN A 363 3.66 7.26 -16.99
N ALA A 364 3.11 7.43 -18.21
CA ALA A 364 2.50 8.65 -18.69
C ALA A 364 1.14 8.32 -19.29
N ALA A 365 0.12 9.08 -18.93
CA ALA A 365 -1.25 8.80 -19.34
C ALA A 365 -2.00 10.07 -19.71
N VAL A 366 -3.06 9.90 -20.48
CA VAL A 366 -4.07 10.94 -20.70
C VAL A 366 -5.37 10.46 -20.05
N LEU A 367 -5.88 11.23 -19.10
CA LEU A 367 -7.18 10.98 -18.46
C LEU A 367 -8.26 11.61 -19.35
N ILE A 368 -9.11 10.78 -19.94
CA ILE A 368 -10.17 11.21 -20.86
C ILE A 368 -11.50 11.05 -20.15
N THR A 369 -12.23 12.16 -20.03
CA THR A 369 -13.57 12.24 -19.42
C THR A 369 -14.57 12.78 -20.43
N LYS A 370 -15.86 12.81 -20.06
CA LYS A 370 -16.90 13.43 -20.89
C LYS A 370 -16.73 14.95 -21.03
N THR A 371 -16.01 15.58 -20.10
CA THR A 371 -15.83 17.04 -20.02
C THR A 371 -14.49 17.54 -20.54
N GLY A 372 -13.53 16.66 -20.77
CA GLY A 372 -12.21 17.07 -21.26
C GLY A 372 -11.13 16.01 -21.08
N GLU A 373 -9.89 16.41 -21.35
CA GLU A 373 -8.71 15.59 -21.29
C GLU A 373 -7.67 16.23 -20.39
N HIS A 374 -6.92 15.40 -19.67
CA HIS A 374 -5.85 15.83 -18.80
C HIS A 374 -4.61 14.95 -19.01
N GLU A 375 -3.52 15.55 -19.48
CA GLU A 375 -2.21 14.88 -19.65
C GLU A 375 -1.43 14.90 -18.34
N THR A 376 -0.93 13.76 -17.90
CA THR A 376 -0.27 13.64 -16.60
C THR A 376 1.26 13.82 -16.68
N GLY A 377 1.85 13.80 -17.86
CA GLY A 377 3.30 13.71 -17.97
C GLY A 377 3.87 12.37 -17.51
N LEU A 378 5.20 12.24 -17.51
CA LEU A 378 5.89 11.06 -16.97
C LEU A 378 6.01 11.18 -15.45
N MET A 379 5.47 10.20 -14.73
CA MET A 379 5.49 10.15 -13.27
C MET A 379 5.54 8.71 -12.77
N SER A 380 5.73 8.49 -11.48
CA SER A 380 5.63 7.17 -10.87
C SER A 380 4.21 6.63 -10.92
N LYS A 381 4.04 5.31 -10.87
CA LYS A 381 2.71 4.68 -10.81
C LYS A 381 1.94 5.04 -9.53
N GLU A 382 2.63 5.35 -8.44
CA GLU A 382 2.00 5.82 -7.20
C GLU A 382 1.43 7.24 -7.38
N GLU A 383 2.19 8.16 -7.99
CA GLU A 383 1.71 9.50 -8.31
C GLU A 383 0.54 9.47 -9.30
N LEU A 384 0.64 8.67 -10.36
CA LEU A 384 -0.45 8.50 -11.33
C LEU A 384 -1.70 7.92 -10.66
N ALA A 385 -1.55 6.96 -9.74
CA ALA A 385 -2.68 6.40 -8.98
C ALA A 385 -3.39 7.49 -8.18
N LYS A 386 -2.64 8.39 -7.55
CA LYS A 386 -3.21 9.53 -6.82
C LYS A 386 -4.02 10.44 -7.74
N VAL A 387 -3.46 10.86 -8.88
CA VAL A 387 -4.15 11.74 -9.86
C VAL A 387 -5.44 11.08 -10.38
N ILE A 388 -5.41 9.77 -10.68
CA ILE A 388 -6.60 9.04 -11.14
C ILE A 388 -7.68 9.01 -10.06
N LEU A 389 -7.32 8.74 -8.80
CA LEU A 389 -8.26 8.64 -7.69
C LEU A 389 -8.85 10.01 -7.30
N GLU A 390 -8.04 11.07 -7.28
CA GLU A 390 -8.50 12.44 -7.07
C GLU A 390 -9.53 12.81 -8.15
N LYS A 391 -9.22 12.52 -9.42
CA LYS A 391 -10.15 12.80 -10.52
C LYS A 391 -11.42 11.96 -10.45
N ALA A 392 -11.34 10.71 -10.01
CA ALA A 392 -12.52 9.87 -9.79
C ALA A 392 -13.36 10.36 -8.61
N ALA A 393 -12.73 10.86 -7.53
CA ALA A 393 -13.42 11.43 -6.38
C ALA A 393 -14.20 12.70 -6.73
N GLU A 394 -13.68 13.55 -7.63
CA GLU A 394 -14.38 14.74 -8.12
C GLU A 394 -15.68 14.42 -8.90
N MET A 395 -15.86 13.18 -9.33
CA MET A 395 -17.01 12.74 -10.13
C MET A 395 -18.12 12.08 -9.27
N LEU A 396 -17.85 11.80 -7.98
CA LEU A 396 -18.83 11.28 -7.03
C LEU A 396 -19.82 12.37 -6.60
#